data_a77b6c76469c3bc44ae2cbbeb3baca10
#
_entry.id   a77b6c76469c3bc44ae2cbbeb3baca10
#
_cell.length_a   1.000
_cell.length_b   1.000
_cell.length_c   1.000
_cell.angle_alpha   90.00
_cell.angle_beta   90.00
_cell.angle_gamma   90.00
#
_symmetry.space_group_name_H-M   'P 1'
#
loop_
_entity.id
_entity.type
_entity.pdbx_description
1 polymer ?
#
loop_
_entity_poly.entity_id
_entity_poly.type
_entity_poly.pdbx_seq_one_letter_code
_entity_poly.pdbx_strand_id
1 'polypeptide(L)'
;MVLTNKLKTTHPQGELQTVNQITANRWPLSTPGGRFYAELADDLPVTREGSLMFFFQFLKEGGRWEEFIADTPLHYEGNQGSGANNVFGTLFLSILRGHFRYAHINSVRGDGVNPQLLGMDKVVSDDTVRRALAKLSDTTVARDWLENHLIDSIAPALIEPWILDIDTTIKTIYGHQEGAKKGYNATKKGRPSHSYHSYFVANLRLALGVDVCPGNKSSALEGMPGLWRVLEALGGDKQPALIRGDCGYGNERIMAECEQRGLKYLFKLRNTPNVKYLVKDCMRKSGGWVDTGDGWESMEAILKLSGWTKERRVVLVRQKPSARSRASSIPNLLPGDQWLPSGAPWSGEITVLVTSLDEKDFPTEAMPRLYRERADMENNYDELKNQWGWGGFTTRKMEPCQLAAMFIALVYNWWGLYVRFYDPEHHREAVTTRPYLMEGVGRQVQSGGQKTIKLSFTHEKGKQIAEAVSLISNKLHEFGLIAAQWTIPQRWAYLLSCVL
;
A
#
# COMPACT_ATOMS: atom_id res chain seq x y z
N MET A 1 -14.93 -7.37 41.13
CA MET A 1 -15.56 -6.34 42.00
C MET A 1 -16.84 -5.90 41.28
N VAL A 2 -17.98 -6.48 41.67
CA VAL A 2 -19.27 -6.28 40.97
C VAL A 2 -19.96 -5.07 41.61
N LEU A 3 -20.21 -4.04 40.81
CA LEU A 3 -20.97 -2.87 41.22
C LEU A 3 -22.46 -3.17 41.09
N THR A 4 -23.09 -3.46 42.22
CA THR A 4 -24.56 -3.52 42.35
C THR A 4 -25.09 -2.10 42.61
N ASN A 5 -25.58 -1.43 41.57
CA ASN A 5 -26.41 -0.22 41.74
C ASN A 5 -27.88 -0.61 41.86
N LYS A 6 -28.43 -0.49 43.05
CA LYS A 6 -29.87 -0.54 43.31
C LYS A 6 -30.49 0.81 42.90
N LEU A 7 -31.16 0.86 41.77
CA LEU A 7 -32.12 1.91 41.44
C LEU A 7 -33.47 1.59 42.10
N LYS A 8 -33.84 2.35 43.15
CA LYS A 8 -35.19 2.35 43.70
C LYS A 8 -36.08 3.27 42.84
N THR A 9 -36.97 2.71 42.08
CA THR A 9 -38.11 3.43 41.49
C THR A 9 -39.38 3.05 42.27
N THR A 10 -39.97 4.00 42.94
CA THR A 10 -41.32 3.87 43.57
C THR A 10 -42.38 4.15 42.53
N HIS A 11 -43.16 3.11 42.18
CA HIS A 11 -44.43 3.27 41.48
C HIS A 11 -45.56 2.62 42.33
N PRO A 12 -46.82 3.14 42.26
CA PRO A 12 -47.89 2.72 43.16
C PRO A 12 -48.50 1.41 42.71
N GLN A 13 -48.71 0.57 43.71
CA GLN A 13 -49.57 -0.61 43.79
C GLN A 13 -49.98 -1.31 42.50
N GLY A 14 -49.24 -2.32 42.12
CA GLY A 14 -49.63 -3.39 41.22
C GLY A 14 -48.76 -4.62 41.59
N GLU A 15 -49.36 -5.79 41.70
CA GLU A 15 -48.81 -7.05 42.14
C GLU A 15 -47.41 -7.32 41.56
N LEU A 16 -46.45 -7.58 42.43
CA LEU A 16 -45.15 -8.10 42.12
C LEU A 16 -45.30 -9.52 41.52
N GLN A 17 -45.46 -9.60 40.21
CA GLN A 17 -45.16 -10.82 39.50
C GLN A 17 -43.66 -11.16 39.73
N THR A 18 -43.41 -12.28 40.36
CA THR A 18 -42.10 -12.88 40.54
C THR A 18 -41.36 -12.86 39.21
N VAL A 19 -40.39 -11.98 39.08
CA VAL A 19 -39.45 -12.00 37.95
C VAL A 19 -38.72 -13.31 38.03
N ASN A 20 -39.09 -14.28 37.18
CA ASN A 20 -38.35 -15.51 37.00
C ASN A 20 -36.87 -15.21 36.91
N GLN A 21 -36.05 -15.92 37.70
CA GLN A 21 -34.59 -15.81 37.68
C GLN A 21 -34.12 -15.85 36.21
N ILE A 22 -33.57 -14.74 35.76
CA ILE A 22 -32.89 -14.65 34.46
C ILE A 22 -31.76 -15.67 34.53
N THR A 23 -31.83 -16.74 33.76
CA THR A 23 -30.70 -17.62 33.54
C THR A 23 -29.53 -16.73 33.10
N ALA A 24 -28.37 -16.91 33.72
CA ALA A 24 -27.27 -15.94 33.75
C ALA A 24 -26.77 -15.39 32.37
N ASN A 25 -27.22 -15.94 31.24
CA ASN A 25 -26.74 -15.65 29.89
C ASN A 25 -27.85 -15.31 28.88
N ARG A 26 -29.12 -15.09 29.29
CA ARG A 26 -30.23 -14.81 28.37
C ARG A 26 -31.06 -13.61 28.81
N TRP A 27 -31.22 -12.62 27.93
CA TRP A 27 -31.92 -11.36 28.21
C TRP A 27 -33.10 -11.16 27.26
N PRO A 28 -34.31 -10.84 27.78
CA PRO A 28 -35.44 -10.43 26.97
C PRO A 28 -35.20 -9.00 26.48
N LEU A 29 -35.43 -8.76 25.20
CA LEU A 29 -35.33 -7.45 24.54
C LEU A 29 -36.69 -7.07 23.96
N SER A 30 -37.15 -5.86 24.21
CA SER A 30 -38.29 -5.25 23.54
C SER A 30 -37.76 -4.28 22.48
N THR A 31 -38.10 -4.51 21.23
CA THR A 31 -37.66 -3.70 20.08
C THR A 31 -38.86 -3.26 19.25
N PRO A 32 -38.72 -2.30 18.33
CA PRO A 32 -39.80 -1.95 17.39
C PRO A 32 -40.28 -3.15 16.55
N GLY A 33 -39.44 -4.16 16.33
CA GLY A 33 -39.79 -5.41 15.63
C GLY A 33 -40.44 -6.49 16.51
N GLY A 34 -40.67 -6.20 17.81
CA GLY A 34 -41.28 -7.12 18.76
C GLY A 34 -40.29 -7.57 19.85
N ARG A 35 -40.67 -8.69 20.51
CA ARG A 35 -39.90 -9.25 21.63
C ARG A 35 -38.89 -10.29 21.13
N PHE A 36 -37.63 -10.07 21.49
CA PHE A 36 -36.49 -10.97 21.20
C PHE A 36 -35.82 -11.39 22.51
N TYR A 37 -34.89 -12.33 22.39
CA TYR A 37 -34.02 -12.73 23.47
C TYR A 37 -32.58 -12.67 22.99
N ALA A 38 -31.69 -12.03 23.75
CA ALA A 38 -30.25 -12.09 23.54
C ALA A 38 -29.65 -13.18 24.45
N GLU A 39 -28.69 -13.94 23.94
CA GLU A 39 -27.94 -14.96 24.66
C GLU A 39 -26.47 -14.88 24.25
N LEU A 40 -25.57 -15.01 25.24
CA LEU A 40 -24.14 -15.12 24.94
C LEU A 40 -23.83 -16.58 24.58
N ALA A 41 -23.22 -16.78 23.45
CA ALA A 41 -22.73 -18.07 22.97
C ALA A 41 -21.19 -18.09 23.09
N ASP A 42 -20.69 -18.40 24.29
CA ASP A 42 -19.25 -18.37 24.61
C ASP A 42 -18.54 -19.71 24.36
N ASP A 43 -19.28 -20.70 23.90
CA ASP A 43 -18.87 -22.09 23.83
C ASP A 43 -18.01 -22.46 22.63
N LEU A 44 -17.96 -21.60 21.57
CA LEU A 44 -17.23 -21.90 20.35
C LEU A 44 -16.35 -20.74 19.92
N PRO A 45 -15.13 -21.03 19.43
CA PRO A 45 -14.28 -20.02 18.81
C PRO A 45 -14.97 -19.41 17.59
N VAL A 46 -14.99 -18.07 17.52
CA VAL A 46 -15.59 -17.32 16.42
C VAL A 46 -14.63 -16.27 15.89
N THR A 47 -14.82 -15.92 14.62
CA THR A 47 -14.17 -14.78 13.99
C THR A 47 -15.15 -14.05 13.08
N ARG A 48 -14.97 -12.76 12.90
CA ARG A 48 -15.71 -11.95 11.92
C ARG A 48 -15.02 -11.90 10.55
N GLU A 49 -13.76 -12.33 10.48
CA GLU A 49 -12.96 -12.40 9.26
C GLU A 49 -12.75 -13.86 8.83
N GLY A 50 -13.84 -14.62 8.72
CA GLY A 50 -13.81 -16.06 8.45
C GLY A 50 -13.23 -16.41 7.08
N SER A 51 -13.30 -15.51 6.08
CA SER A 51 -12.74 -15.78 4.76
C SER A 51 -11.21 -15.65 4.71
N LEU A 52 -10.54 -15.12 5.76
CA LEU A 52 -9.07 -15.08 5.81
C LEU A 52 -8.41 -16.46 5.71
N MET A 53 -9.11 -17.55 6.05
CA MET A 53 -8.57 -18.89 5.89
C MET A 53 -8.11 -19.20 4.47
N PHE A 54 -8.76 -18.65 3.44
CA PHE A 54 -8.37 -18.85 2.04
C PHE A 54 -7.10 -18.04 1.69
N PHE A 55 -6.94 -16.86 2.26
CA PHE A 55 -5.70 -16.09 2.15
C PHE A 55 -4.54 -16.79 2.88
N PHE A 56 -4.78 -17.38 4.05
CA PHE A 56 -3.76 -18.15 4.76
C PHE A 56 -3.38 -19.42 3.97
N GLN A 57 -4.35 -20.07 3.32
CA GLN A 57 -4.07 -21.18 2.40
C GLN A 57 -3.17 -20.70 1.24
N PHE A 58 -3.45 -19.56 0.62
CA PHE A 58 -2.62 -18.99 -0.43
C PHE A 58 -1.17 -18.79 0.03
N LEU A 59 -0.97 -18.19 1.22
CA LEU A 59 0.37 -17.99 1.78
C LEU A 59 1.05 -19.31 2.12
N LYS A 60 0.31 -20.28 2.62
CA LYS A 60 0.78 -21.64 2.95
C LYS A 60 1.25 -22.38 1.70
N GLU A 61 0.43 -22.42 0.66
CA GLU A 61 0.79 -23.09 -0.60
C GLU A 61 2.00 -22.44 -1.27
N GLY A 62 2.11 -21.10 -1.21
CA GLY A 62 3.28 -20.37 -1.66
C GLY A 62 4.49 -20.45 -0.75
N GLY A 63 4.34 -21.00 0.46
CA GLY A 63 5.42 -21.09 1.48
C GLY A 63 5.83 -19.76 2.08
N ARG A 64 5.12 -18.66 1.79
CA ARG A 64 5.58 -17.31 2.15
C ARG A 64 5.54 -17.01 3.63
N TRP A 65 4.49 -17.46 4.34
CA TRP A 65 4.38 -17.21 5.78
C TRP A 65 5.41 -17.99 6.59
N GLU A 66 5.55 -19.28 6.29
CA GLU A 66 6.48 -20.15 7.00
C GLU A 66 7.95 -19.71 6.80
N GLU A 67 8.31 -19.34 5.57
CA GLU A 67 9.64 -18.83 5.24
C GLU A 67 9.90 -17.51 5.97
N PHE A 68 8.96 -16.57 5.92
CA PHE A 68 9.03 -15.29 6.63
C PHE A 68 9.25 -15.48 8.14
N ILE A 69 8.57 -16.44 8.76
CA ILE A 69 8.72 -16.70 10.19
C ILE A 69 10.03 -17.46 10.48
N ALA A 70 10.45 -18.38 9.61
CA ALA A 70 11.68 -19.14 9.78
C ALA A 70 12.92 -18.25 9.67
N ASP A 71 12.92 -17.29 8.76
CA ASP A 71 14.04 -16.38 8.49
C ASP A 71 14.13 -15.20 9.45
N THR A 72 13.14 -15.06 10.36
CA THR A 72 13.12 -13.88 11.25
C THR A 72 14.35 -13.81 12.15
N PRO A 73 15.01 -12.63 12.24
CA PRO A 73 16.08 -12.41 13.20
C PRO A 73 15.58 -12.19 14.65
N LEU A 74 14.26 -12.34 14.90
CA LEU A 74 13.69 -12.18 16.23
C LEU A 74 13.92 -13.44 17.07
N HIS A 75 14.98 -13.44 17.86
CA HIS A 75 15.28 -14.52 18.78
C HIS A 75 15.14 -14.05 20.24
N TYR A 76 14.65 -14.94 21.08
CA TYR A 76 14.57 -14.71 22.52
C TYR A 76 15.45 -15.72 23.25
N GLU A 77 16.21 -15.26 24.22
CA GLU A 77 16.96 -16.14 25.13
C GLU A 77 15.97 -16.75 26.13
N GLY A 78 15.93 -18.08 26.21
CA GLY A 78 15.08 -18.85 27.14
C GLY A 78 13.58 -18.92 26.75
N ASN A 79 12.81 -19.62 27.59
CA ASN A 79 11.39 -19.96 27.32
C ASN A 79 10.38 -18.81 27.59
N GLN A 80 10.85 -17.61 27.95
CA GLN A 80 9.96 -16.50 28.33
C GLN A 80 9.56 -15.60 27.17
N GLY A 81 10.12 -15.78 25.96
CA GLY A 81 9.83 -14.99 24.78
C GLY A 81 8.49 -15.35 24.14
N SER A 82 7.77 -14.36 23.64
CA SER A 82 6.67 -14.61 22.72
C SER A 82 7.26 -14.98 21.36
N GLY A 83 7.09 -16.20 20.89
CA GLY A 83 7.65 -16.66 19.61
C GLY A 83 7.40 -15.68 18.46
N ALA A 84 8.28 -15.68 17.45
CA ALA A 84 8.17 -14.79 16.29
C ALA A 84 6.80 -14.88 15.62
N ASN A 85 6.26 -16.10 15.46
CA ASN A 85 4.95 -16.31 14.86
C ASN A 85 3.83 -15.59 15.64
N ASN A 86 3.87 -15.59 16.98
CA ASN A 86 2.88 -14.88 17.79
C ASN A 86 2.99 -13.36 17.63
N VAL A 87 4.21 -12.83 17.53
CA VAL A 87 4.46 -11.37 17.39
C VAL A 87 4.02 -10.88 16.02
N PHE A 88 4.57 -11.49 14.97
CA PHE A 88 4.28 -11.07 13.59
C PHE A 88 2.87 -11.46 13.16
N GLY A 89 2.34 -12.60 13.59
CA GLY A 89 0.94 -12.97 13.36
C GLY A 89 -0.04 -11.99 14.00
N THR A 90 0.25 -11.51 15.21
CA THR A 90 -0.56 -10.46 15.85
C THR A 90 -0.55 -9.16 15.04
N LEU A 91 0.62 -8.71 14.61
CA LEU A 91 0.75 -7.49 13.80
C LEU A 91 0.10 -7.67 12.41
N PHE A 92 0.30 -8.83 11.78
CA PHE A 92 -0.30 -9.21 10.50
C PHE A 92 -1.83 -9.13 10.53
N LEU A 93 -2.47 -9.80 11.49
CA LEU A 93 -3.91 -9.73 11.67
C LEU A 93 -4.40 -8.31 11.94
N SER A 94 -3.64 -7.52 12.68
CA SER A 94 -3.96 -6.11 12.93
C SER A 94 -3.92 -5.27 11.66
N ILE A 95 -2.89 -5.45 10.82
CA ILE A 95 -2.75 -4.76 9.53
C ILE A 95 -3.87 -5.16 8.56
N LEU A 96 -4.18 -6.45 8.44
CA LEU A 96 -5.28 -6.94 7.60
C LEU A 96 -6.62 -6.33 7.96
N ARG A 97 -6.88 -6.09 9.25
CA ARG A 97 -8.07 -5.37 9.73
C ARG A 97 -8.07 -3.86 9.44
N GLY A 98 -7.03 -3.32 8.82
CA GLY A 98 -6.91 -1.89 8.54
C GLY A 98 -6.61 -1.06 9.79
N HIS A 99 -6.06 -1.67 10.83
CA HIS A 99 -5.65 -0.94 12.01
C HIS A 99 -4.44 -0.03 11.68
N PHE A 100 -4.37 1.08 12.40
CA PHE A 100 -3.29 2.07 12.26
C PHE A 100 -2.63 2.46 13.59
N ARG A 101 -3.02 1.80 14.70
CA ARG A 101 -2.42 2.01 16.02
C ARG A 101 -2.18 0.67 16.69
N TYR A 102 -1.05 0.56 17.40
CA TYR A 102 -0.75 -0.64 18.20
C TYR A 102 -1.87 -0.96 19.20
N ALA A 103 -2.50 0.07 19.81
CA ALA A 103 -3.61 -0.13 20.75
C ALA A 103 -4.81 -0.87 20.14
N HIS A 104 -4.99 -0.85 18.81
CA HIS A 104 -6.06 -1.59 18.13
C HIS A 104 -5.84 -3.11 18.16
N ILE A 105 -4.63 -3.59 18.44
CA ILE A 105 -4.30 -5.02 18.63
C ILE A 105 -5.24 -5.67 19.65
N ASN A 106 -5.70 -4.92 20.65
CA ASN A 106 -6.64 -5.45 21.65
C ASN A 106 -7.92 -6.02 21.02
N SER A 107 -8.38 -5.51 19.88
CA SER A 107 -9.55 -6.04 19.18
C SER A 107 -9.27 -7.37 18.46
N VAL A 108 -8.00 -7.68 18.17
CA VAL A 108 -7.59 -8.96 17.57
C VAL A 108 -7.61 -10.09 18.62
N ARG A 109 -7.43 -9.76 19.90
CA ARG A 109 -7.29 -10.74 20.98
C ARG A 109 -8.56 -11.59 21.21
N GLY A 110 -9.71 -11.09 20.79
CA GLY A 110 -10.98 -11.82 20.87
C GLY A 110 -11.23 -12.77 19.70
N ASP A 111 -10.35 -12.80 18.69
CA ASP A 111 -10.47 -13.73 17.58
C ASP A 111 -10.01 -15.14 18.00
N GLY A 112 -10.93 -16.08 18.06
CA GLY A 112 -10.65 -17.46 18.48
C GLY A 112 -10.22 -18.39 17.32
N VAL A 113 -10.27 -17.92 16.06
CA VAL A 113 -10.08 -18.76 14.86
C VAL A 113 -8.80 -18.41 14.10
N ASN A 114 -8.67 -17.17 13.64
CA ASN A 114 -7.58 -16.77 12.74
C ASN A 114 -6.16 -16.96 13.33
N PRO A 115 -5.92 -16.70 14.63
CA PRO A 115 -4.62 -17.01 15.22
C PRO A 115 -4.24 -18.50 15.13
N GLN A 116 -5.20 -19.40 15.34
CA GLN A 116 -4.95 -20.84 15.23
C GLN A 116 -4.63 -21.24 13.77
N LEU A 117 -5.29 -20.63 12.79
CA LEU A 117 -5.05 -20.88 11.36
C LEU A 117 -3.64 -20.45 10.93
N LEU A 118 -3.07 -19.43 11.58
CA LEU A 118 -1.67 -19.01 11.40
C LEU A 118 -0.66 -19.79 12.23
N GLY A 119 -1.09 -20.83 12.96
CA GLY A 119 -0.24 -21.60 13.85
C GLY A 119 0.28 -20.82 15.06
N MET A 120 -0.46 -19.78 15.49
CA MET A 120 -0.13 -19.00 16.67
C MET A 120 -0.66 -19.69 17.94
N ASP A 121 0.12 -19.61 19.02
CA ASP A 121 -0.33 -20.05 20.34
C ASP A 121 -1.24 -19.00 21.02
N LYS A 122 -0.98 -17.73 20.74
CA LYS A 122 -1.71 -16.60 21.33
C LYS A 122 -1.54 -15.31 20.54
N VAL A 123 -2.51 -14.41 20.65
CA VAL A 123 -2.37 -13.00 20.27
C VAL A 123 -1.67 -12.25 21.39
N VAL A 124 -0.52 -11.64 21.09
CA VAL A 124 0.28 -10.90 22.08
C VAL A 124 -0.24 -9.48 22.30
N SER A 125 0.23 -8.80 23.36
CA SER A 125 -0.15 -7.41 23.61
C SER A 125 0.54 -6.44 22.62
N ASP A 126 -0.05 -5.27 22.43
CA ASP A 126 0.52 -4.18 21.65
C ASP A 126 1.92 -3.77 22.14
N ASP A 127 2.14 -3.82 23.46
CA ASP A 127 3.44 -3.53 24.07
C ASP A 127 4.48 -4.63 23.73
N THR A 128 4.07 -5.88 23.67
CA THR A 128 4.94 -6.98 23.23
C THR A 128 5.39 -6.79 21.79
N VAL A 129 4.47 -6.42 20.89
CA VAL A 129 4.81 -6.12 19.48
C VAL A 129 5.79 -4.94 19.38
N ARG A 130 5.53 -3.85 20.13
CA ARG A 130 6.44 -2.69 20.13
C ARG A 130 7.84 -3.03 20.66
N ARG A 131 7.94 -3.83 21.71
CA ARG A 131 9.22 -4.29 22.26
C ARG A 131 9.97 -5.21 21.30
N ALA A 132 9.25 -6.09 20.60
CA ALA A 132 9.86 -6.95 19.58
C ALA A 132 10.45 -6.14 18.42
N LEU A 133 9.70 -5.18 17.89
CA LEU A 133 10.20 -4.28 16.83
C LEU A 133 11.39 -3.42 17.33
N ALA A 134 11.36 -2.96 18.58
CA ALA A 134 12.48 -2.23 19.16
C ALA A 134 13.73 -3.11 19.32
N LYS A 135 13.57 -4.38 19.71
CA LYS A 135 14.67 -5.34 19.77
C LYS A 135 15.30 -5.60 18.40
N LEU A 136 14.47 -5.78 17.38
CA LEU A 136 14.91 -5.95 16.00
C LEU A 136 15.63 -4.73 15.44
N SER A 137 15.33 -3.54 15.94
CA SER A 137 15.92 -2.28 15.48
C SER A 137 17.37 -2.08 15.90
N ASP A 138 17.90 -2.92 16.77
CA ASP A 138 19.28 -2.83 17.23
C ASP A 138 20.28 -3.44 16.22
N THR A 139 19.79 -4.00 15.10
CA THR A 139 20.61 -4.61 14.03
C THR A 139 20.12 -4.21 12.65
N THR A 140 21.02 -4.13 11.66
CA THR A 140 20.67 -3.92 10.24
C THR A 140 20.00 -5.18 9.63
N VAL A 141 20.23 -6.34 10.20
CA VAL A 141 19.72 -7.64 9.73
C VAL A 141 18.20 -7.67 9.58
N ALA A 142 17.47 -6.99 10.48
CA ALA A 142 16.01 -6.96 10.41
C ALA A 142 15.47 -6.18 9.20
N ARG A 143 16.19 -5.13 8.78
CA ARG A 143 15.84 -4.37 7.57
C ARG A 143 16.11 -5.22 6.33
N ASP A 144 17.28 -5.85 6.25
CA ASP A 144 17.67 -6.72 5.13
C ASP A 144 16.70 -7.90 5.00
N TRP A 145 16.31 -8.51 6.12
CA TRP A 145 15.29 -9.57 6.16
C TRP A 145 13.97 -9.13 5.54
N LEU A 146 13.40 -7.99 5.97
CA LEU A 146 12.15 -7.46 5.42
C LEU A 146 12.27 -7.05 3.95
N GLU A 147 13.40 -6.47 3.55
CA GLU A 147 13.68 -6.07 2.18
C GLU A 147 13.75 -7.30 1.26
N ASN A 148 14.44 -8.35 1.68
CA ASN A 148 14.50 -9.60 0.93
C ASN A 148 13.12 -10.21 0.73
N HIS A 149 12.29 -10.29 1.78
CA HIS A 149 10.92 -10.79 1.65
C HIS A 149 10.02 -9.91 0.76
N LEU A 150 10.20 -8.59 0.77
CA LEU A 150 9.51 -7.68 -0.15
C LEU A 150 9.90 -7.99 -1.60
N ILE A 151 11.19 -8.09 -1.88
CA ILE A 151 11.73 -8.38 -3.22
C ILE A 151 11.32 -9.77 -3.67
N ASP A 152 11.53 -10.80 -2.86
CA ASP A 152 11.21 -12.20 -3.20
C ASP A 152 9.72 -12.43 -3.43
N SER A 153 8.87 -11.63 -2.77
CA SER A 153 7.42 -11.68 -2.98
C SER A 153 6.99 -11.26 -4.37
N ILE A 154 7.76 -10.40 -5.06
CA ILE A 154 7.36 -9.84 -6.36
C ILE A 154 8.37 -10.08 -7.48
N ALA A 155 9.62 -10.44 -7.18
CA ALA A 155 10.65 -10.66 -8.20
C ALA A 155 10.25 -11.66 -9.30
N PRO A 156 9.51 -12.76 -9.03
CA PRO A 156 9.04 -13.64 -10.10
C PRO A 156 7.99 -13.02 -11.02
N ALA A 157 7.32 -11.97 -10.56
CA ALA A 157 6.31 -11.22 -11.32
C ALA A 157 6.90 -10.12 -12.21
N LEU A 158 8.20 -9.81 -12.04
CA LEU A 158 8.91 -8.81 -12.82
C LEU A 158 9.31 -9.41 -14.17
N ILE A 159 8.35 -9.43 -15.09
CA ILE A 159 8.55 -9.84 -16.47
C ILE A 159 8.85 -8.57 -17.28
N GLU A 160 9.94 -8.57 -18.03
CA GLU A 160 10.28 -7.42 -18.87
C GLU A 160 9.27 -7.21 -20.02
N PRO A 161 9.00 -5.97 -20.38
CA PRO A 161 9.41 -4.71 -19.74
C PRO A 161 8.49 -4.32 -18.59
N TRP A 162 9.06 -3.91 -17.44
CA TRP A 162 8.30 -3.37 -16.32
C TRP A 162 8.77 -1.95 -15.96
N ILE A 163 7.92 -1.18 -15.30
CA ILE A 163 8.15 0.23 -14.97
C ILE A 163 8.24 0.37 -13.45
N LEU A 164 9.26 1.11 -13.00
CA LEU A 164 9.46 1.50 -11.62
C LEU A 164 9.01 2.94 -11.40
N ASP A 165 8.01 3.12 -10.55
CA ASP A 165 7.62 4.43 -10.05
C ASP A 165 8.30 4.74 -8.72
N ILE A 166 8.92 5.91 -8.64
CA ILE A 166 9.58 6.40 -7.44
C ILE A 166 8.92 7.70 -6.99
N ASP A 167 8.67 7.80 -5.67
CA ASP A 167 8.07 9.01 -5.11
C ASP A 167 8.34 9.11 -3.60
N THR A 168 8.02 10.28 -3.05
CA THR A 168 8.17 10.57 -1.62
C THR A 168 6.85 11.07 -1.05
N THR A 169 6.36 10.39 -0.03
CA THR A 169 5.18 10.84 0.70
C THR A 169 5.51 11.23 2.13
N ILE A 170 4.67 12.06 2.73
CA ILE A 170 4.90 12.65 4.06
C ILE A 170 3.89 12.09 5.06
N LYS A 171 4.39 11.67 6.23
CA LYS A 171 3.59 11.32 7.39
C LYS A 171 3.77 12.38 8.48
N THR A 172 2.71 13.13 8.77
CA THR A 172 2.72 14.13 9.84
C THR A 172 2.85 13.45 11.21
N ILE A 173 3.73 13.97 12.05
CA ILE A 173 4.00 13.50 13.41
C ILE A 173 3.51 14.55 14.41
N TYR A 174 2.75 14.11 15.41
CA TYR A 174 2.18 14.99 16.44
C TYR A 174 2.89 14.96 17.78
N GLY A 175 3.83 14.04 17.94
CA GLY A 175 4.61 13.87 19.16
C GLY A 175 6.10 14.19 18.96
N HIS A 176 6.90 13.77 19.95
CA HIS A 176 8.35 13.97 19.99
C HIS A 176 9.11 12.69 19.56
N GLN A 177 8.70 12.09 18.47
CA GLN A 177 9.35 10.90 17.92
C GLN A 177 10.71 11.27 17.32
N GLU A 178 11.63 10.32 17.34
CA GLU A 178 12.90 10.43 16.63
C GLU A 178 12.65 10.69 15.14
N GLY A 179 13.46 11.53 14.51
CA GLY A 179 13.27 11.91 13.11
C GLY A 179 12.07 12.82 12.81
N ALA A 180 11.25 13.15 13.82
CA ALA A 180 10.16 14.12 13.67
C ALA A 180 10.73 15.53 13.49
N LYS A 181 11.05 15.87 12.25
CA LYS A 181 11.64 17.16 11.87
C LYS A 181 10.69 17.96 10.99
N LYS A 182 10.79 19.30 11.09
CA LYS A 182 10.10 20.20 10.16
C LYS A 182 10.80 20.15 8.82
N GLY A 183 10.02 19.92 7.76
CA GLY A 183 10.45 19.89 6.37
C GLY A 183 9.29 20.22 5.45
N TYR A 184 9.37 19.79 4.20
CA TYR A 184 8.23 19.90 3.28
C TYR A 184 7.06 19.07 3.78
N ASN A 185 5.91 19.71 3.97
CA ASN A 185 4.66 19.06 4.36
C ASN A 185 3.51 19.83 3.69
N ALA A 186 3.03 19.32 2.58
CA ALA A 186 2.00 19.97 1.77
C ALA A 186 0.66 20.07 2.52
N THR A 187 0.32 19.04 3.30
CA THR A 187 -0.97 18.95 3.99
C THR A 187 -1.01 19.79 5.27
N LYS A 188 0.09 19.79 6.04
CA LYS A 188 0.16 20.48 7.35
C LYS A 188 1.48 21.24 7.47
N LYS A 189 1.53 22.41 6.82
CA LYS A 189 2.71 23.27 6.79
C LYS A 189 3.27 23.54 8.20
N GLY A 190 4.59 23.40 8.35
CA GLY A 190 5.30 23.67 9.60
C GLY A 190 5.17 22.58 10.68
N ARG A 191 4.41 21.52 10.46
CA ARG A 191 4.36 20.38 11.37
C ARG A 191 5.54 19.43 11.14
N PRO A 192 6.13 18.87 12.22
CA PRO A 192 7.11 17.80 12.11
C PRO A 192 6.53 16.58 11.38
N SER A 193 7.39 15.86 10.70
CA SER A 193 6.98 14.71 9.89
C SER A 193 8.10 13.68 9.77
N HIS A 194 7.75 12.50 9.25
CA HIS A 194 8.66 11.59 8.58
C HIS A 194 8.40 11.65 7.07
N SER A 195 9.42 11.45 6.25
CA SER A 195 9.32 11.25 4.81
C SER A 195 9.47 9.76 4.49
N TYR A 196 8.63 9.27 3.61
CA TYR A 196 8.61 7.88 3.14
C TYR A 196 9.02 7.90 1.66
N HIS A 197 10.24 7.47 1.35
CA HIS A 197 10.69 7.25 -0.01
C HIS A 197 10.32 5.85 -0.43
N SER A 198 9.62 5.68 -1.51
CA SER A 198 9.04 4.40 -1.90
C SER A 198 9.26 4.08 -3.37
N TYR A 199 9.32 2.80 -3.66
CA TYR A 199 9.66 2.20 -4.94
C TYR A 199 8.57 1.19 -5.30
N PHE A 200 7.83 1.43 -6.40
CA PHE A 200 6.68 0.63 -6.79
C PHE A 200 6.80 0.07 -8.19
N VAL A 201 6.40 -1.17 -8.38
CA VAL A 201 6.13 -1.73 -9.70
C VAL A 201 4.81 -1.13 -10.19
N ALA A 202 4.89 -0.25 -11.19
CA ALA A 202 3.79 0.60 -11.62
C ALA A 202 2.55 -0.17 -12.04
N ASN A 203 2.70 -1.07 -13.00
CA ASN A 203 1.61 -1.86 -13.59
C ASN A 203 0.96 -2.85 -12.61
N LEU A 204 1.71 -3.27 -11.59
CA LEU A 204 1.22 -4.21 -10.57
C LEU A 204 0.76 -3.50 -9.29
N ARG A 205 1.10 -2.22 -9.10
CA ARG A 205 0.88 -1.46 -7.86
C ARG A 205 1.45 -2.17 -6.62
N LEU A 206 2.58 -2.86 -6.76
CA LEU A 206 3.25 -3.58 -5.68
C LEU A 206 4.48 -2.81 -5.20
N ALA A 207 4.70 -2.78 -3.89
CA ALA A 207 5.82 -2.07 -3.27
C ALA A 207 7.09 -2.95 -3.30
N LEU A 208 8.14 -2.50 -3.97
CA LEU A 208 9.49 -3.09 -3.90
C LEU A 208 10.23 -2.71 -2.62
N GLY A 209 9.96 -1.52 -2.09
CA GLY A 209 10.62 -1.04 -0.89
C GLY A 209 10.09 0.30 -0.42
N VAL A 210 10.47 0.64 0.82
CA VAL A 210 10.19 1.93 1.44
C VAL A 210 11.28 2.28 2.44
N ASP A 211 11.78 3.52 2.37
CA ASP A 211 12.71 4.09 3.36
C ASP A 211 12.02 5.20 4.15
N VAL A 212 12.02 5.06 5.48
CA VAL A 212 11.50 6.07 6.39
C VAL A 212 12.64 6.97 6.85
N CYS A 213 12.55 8.25 6.50
CA CYS A 213 13.58 9.24 6.82
C CYS A 213 13.03 10.38 7.70
N PRO A 214 13.90 11.15 8.38
CA PRO A 214 13.47 12.36 9.06
C PRO A 214 12.74 13.34 8.12
N GLY A 215 11.76 14.07 8.63
CA GLY A 215 10.89 14.93 7.81
C GLY A 215 11.59 16.06 7.05
N ASN A 216 12.80 16.43 7.46
CA ASN A 216 13.64 17.38 6.71
C ASN A 216 14.44 16.72 5.56
N LYS A 217 14.35 15.40 5.41
CA LYS A 217 14.97 14.60 4.35
C LYS A 217 13.91 14.09 3.34
N SER A 218 13.09 15.00 2.85
CA SER A 218 12.06 14.72 1.85
C SER A 218 12.53 14.96 0.41
N SER A 219 13.80 15.30 0.20
CA SER A 219 14.37 15.44 -1.14
C SER A 219 14.48 14.10 -1.85
N ALA A 220 14.22 14.05 -3.13
CA ALA A 220 14.40 12.87 -3.97
C ALA A 220 15.81 12.24 -3.82
N LEU A 221 16.84 13.06 -3.64
CA LEU A 221 18.22 12.58 -3.43
C LEU A 221 18.39 11.70 -2.19
N GLU A 222 17.57 11.88 -1.16
CA GLU A 222 17.62 11.08 0.07
C GLU A 222 17.04 9.66 -0.14
N GLY A 223 16.17 9.48 -1.13
CA GLY A 223 15.63 8.18 -1.51
C GLY A 223 16.52 7.36 -2.46
N MET A 224 17.50 8.00 -3.11
CA MET A 224 18.31 7.31 -4.13
C MET A 224 19.14 6.15 -3.57
N PRO A 225 19.77 6.24 -2.39
CA PRO A 225 20.51 5.10 -1.82
C PRO A 225 19.66 3.85 -1.63
N GLY A 226 18.41 4.01 -1.18
CA GLY A 226 17.47 2.90 -1.05
C GLY A 226 17.05 2.32 -2.39
N LEU A 227 16.81 3.17 -3.38
CA LEU A 227 16.53 2.72 -4.74
C LEU A 227 17.66 1.83 -5.28
N TRP A 228 18.91 2.29 -5.16
CA TRP A 228 20.06 1.53 -5.68
C TRP A 228 20.21 0.19 -4.96
N ARG A 229 20.04 0.14 -3.65
CA ARG A 229 20.06 -1.09 -2.86
C ARG A 229 19.01 -2.09 -3.35
N VAL A 230 17.77 -1.64 -3.57
CA VAL A 230 16.68 -2.50 -4.09
C VAL A 230 17.00 -3.02 -5.49
N LEU A 231 17.51 -2.18 -6.40
CA LEU A 231 17.86 -2.59 -7.75
C LEU A 231 19.09 -3.55 -7.78
N GLU A 232 20.04 -3.35 -6.88
CA GLU A 232 21.19 -4.26 -6.71
C GLU A 232 20.74 -5.62 -6.19
N ALA A 233 19.79 -5.65 -5.24
CA ALA A 233 19.23 -6.90 -4.72
C ALA A 233 18.38 -7.66 -5.75
N LEU A 234 17.71 -6.98 -6.68
CA LEU A 234 16.98 -7.60 -7.80
C LEU A 234 17.90 -8.30 -8.81
N GLY A 235 19.15 -7.85 -8.92
CA GLY A 235 20.11 -8.36 -9.91
C GLY A 235 19.96 -7.73 -11.30
N GLY A 236 20.94 -8.00 -12.16
CA GLY A 236 21.04 -7.36 -13.48
C GLY A 236 19.98 -7.75 -14.51
N ASP A 237 19.43 -8.96 -14.38
CA ASP A 237 18.42 -9.55 -15.26
C ASP A 237 16.99 -9.08 -14.96
N LYS A 238 16.79 -8.36 -13.86
CA LYS A 238 15.46 -7.87 -13.43
C LYS A 238 15.41 -6.37 -13.25
N GLN A 239 16.19 -5.64 -14.05
CA GLN A 239 16.17 -4.18 -13.99
C GLN A 239 14.88 -3.60 -14.64
N PRO A 240 14.37 -2.46 -14.17
CA PRO A 240 13.23 -1.81 -14.79
C PRO A 240 13.58 -1.30 -16.20
N ALA A 241 12.65 -1.45 -17.14
CA ALA A 241 12.76 -0.86 -18.47
C ALA A 241 12.69 0.68 -18.41
N LEU A 242 12.04 1.24 -17.38
CA LEU A 242 11.86 2.66 -17.19
C LEU A 242 11.69 3.00 -15.71
N ILE A 243 12.35 4.08 -15.27
CA ILE A 243 12.09 4.70 -13.96
C ILE A 243 11.30 6.00 -14.17
N ARG A 244 10.17 6.16 -13.48
CA ARG A 244 9.38 7.40 -13.50
C ARG A 244 9.40 8.10 -12.14
N GLY A 245 9.43 9.41 -12.14
CA GLY A 245 9.43 10.22 -10.91
C GLY A 245 8.84 11.61 -11.12
N ASP A 246 8.52 12.27 -10.01
CA ASP A 246 8.03 13.65 -10.01
C ASP A 246 9.14 14.68 -10.29
N CYS A 247 8.82 15.96 -10.11
CA CYS A 247 9.76 17.05 -10.35
C CYS A 247 10.94 17.12 -9.35
N GLY A 248 10.95 16.32 -8.32
CA GLY A 248 12.08 16.14 -7.40
C GLY A 248 13.22 15.36 -8.04
N TYR A 249 12.89 14.46 -8.96
CA TYR A 249 13.85 13.54 -9.60
C TYR A 249 14.49 14.11 -10.88
N GLY A 250 13.88 15.10 -11.52
CA GLY A 250 14.40 15.75 -12.71
C GLY A 250 15.59 16.67 -12.43
N ASN A 251 16.65 16.18 -11.80
CA ASN A 251 17.88 16.91 -11.48
C ASN A 251 19.11 16.16 -12.00
N GLU A 252 20.19 16.93 -12.25
CA GLU A 252 21.40 16.40 -12.87
C GLU A 252 21.97 15.17 -12.18
N ARG A 253 22.07 15.21 -10.85
CA ARG A 253 22.72 14.13 -10.10
C ARG A 253 21.99 12.80 -10.27
N ILE A 254 20.66 12.81 -10.21
CA ILE A 254 19.83 11.60 -10.37
C ILE A 254 19.88 11.11 -11.81
N MET A 255 19.70 12.03 -12.78
CA MET A 255 19.71 11.67 -14.20
C MET A 255 21.05 11.10 -14.65
N ALA A 256 22.16 11.74 -14.25
CA ALA A 256 23.50 11.26 -14.57
C ALA A 256 23.79 9.88 -13.95
N GLU A 257 23.32 9.64 -12.74
CA GLU A 257 23.50 8.33 -12.08
C GLU A 257 22.66 7.24 -12.75
N CYS A 258 21.41 7.53 -13.15
CA CYS A 258 20.62 6.62 -13.98
C CYS A 258 21.33 6.27 -15.30
N GLU A 259 21.88 7.28 -15.97
CA GLU A 259 22.61 7.14 -17.23
C GLU A 259 23.88 6.29 -17.07
N GLN A 260 24.65 6.50 -16.00
CA GLN A 260 25.82 5.70 -15.67
C GLN A 260 25.49 4.22 -15.41
N ARG A 261 24.31 3.95 -14.84
CA ARG A 261 23.80 2.60 -14.60
C ARG A 261 23.08 1.99 -15.81
N GLY A 262 22.96 2.71 -16.93
CA GLY A 262 22.25 2.26 -18.13
C GLY A 262 20.73 2.23 -17.99
N LEU A 263 20.18 2.87 -16.94
CA LEU A 263 18.74 2.89 -16.64
C LEU A 263 18.04 4.01 -17.40
N LYS A 264 16.90 3.69 -18.00
CA LYS A 264 16.06 4.68 -18.68
C LYS A 264 15.18 5.39 -17.66
N TYR A 265 14.90 6.67 -17.89
CA TYR A 265 14.07 7.47 -16.99
C TYR A 265 13.11 8.41 -17.74
N LEU A 266 12.04 8.79 -17.04
CA LEU A 266 11.07 9.80 -17.43
C LEU A 266 10.67 10.60 -16.18
N PHE A 267 11.18 11.82 -16.06
CA PHE A 267 10.95 12.69 -14.90
C PHE A 267 10.29 14.01 -15.30
N LYS A 268 9.46 14.56 -14.43
CA LYS A 268 8.94 15.92 -14.57
C LYS A 268 10.06 16.91 -14.20
N LEU A 269 10.19 18.00 -14.94
CA LEU A 269 11.09 19.09 -14.57
C LEU A 269 10.39 20.10 -13.65
N ARG A 270 11.16 20.68 -12.72
CA ARG A 270 10.70 21.84 -11.94
C ARG A 270 10.54 23.04 -12.85
N ASN A 271 9.52 23.83 -12.62
CA ASN A 271 9.22 25.03 -13.38
C ASN A 271 10.17 26.21 -13.01
N THR A 272 11.46 26.04 -13.29
CA THR A 272 12.51 27.04 -13.06
C THR A 272 12.44 28.14 -14.12
N PRO A 273 13.10 29.30 -13.93
CA PRO A 273 13.14 30.38 -14.93
C PRO A 273 13.59 29.88 -16.31
N ASN A 274 14.61 29.04 -16.41
CA ASN A 274 15.11 28.50 -17.67
C ASN A 274 14.11 27.55 -18.35
N VAL A 275 13.41 26.72 -17.56
CA VAL A 275 12.31 25.86 -18.08
C VAL A 275 11.15 26.72 -18.56
N LYS A 276 10.79 27.77 -17.83
CA LYS A 276 9.77 28.74 -18.28
C LYS A 276 10.17 29.45 -19.58
N TYR A 277 11.45 29.74 -19.75
CA TYR A 277 11.96 30.33 -21.00
C TYR A 277 11.78 29.37 -22.19
N LEU A 278 12.17 28.10 -22.02
CA LEU A 278 11.93 27.06 -23.03
C LEU A 278 10.43 26.95 -23.38
N VAL A 279 9.56 26.91 -22.36
CA VAL A 279 8.12 26.87 -22.58
C VAL A 279 7.64 28.07 -23.43
N LYS A 280 8.09 29.30 -23.10
CA LYS A 280 7.74 30.49 -23.88
C LYS A 280 8.23 30.42 -25.31
N ASP A 281 9.44 29.92 -25.54
CA ASP A 281 10.00 29.75 -26.88
C ASP A 281 9.19 28.74 -27.70
N CYS A 282 8.90 27.58 -27.13
CA CYS A 282 8.09 26.54 -27.77
C CYS A 282 6.64 27.02 -28.06
N MET A 283 6.05 27.83 -27.17
CA MET A 283 4.72 28.38 -27.37
C MET A 283 4.63 29.40 -28.51
N ARG A 284 5.75 30.08 -28.86
CA ARG A 284 5.81 31.02 -29.98
C ARG A 284 5.91 30.32 -31.34
N LYS A 285 6.31 29.06 -31.37
CA LYS A 285 6.41 28.28 -32.60
C LYS A 285 5.01 27.94 -33.11
N SER A 286 4.73 28.22 -34.36
CA SER A 286 3.45 27.97 -35.01
C SER A 286 3.23 26.49 -35.36
N GLY A 287 4.23 25.62 -35.19
CA GLY A 287 4.19 24.17 -35.50
C GLY A 287 4.97 23.35 -34.48
N GLY A 288 4.98 22.04 -34.68
CA GLY A 288 5.73 21.09 -33.81
C GLY A 288 4.94 20.54 -32.64
N TRP A 289 3.70 21.00 -32.43
CA TRP A 289 2.78 20.37 -31.47
C TRP A 289 2.06 19.21 -32.15
N VAL A 290 2.17 18.03 -31.56
CA VAL A 290 1.58 16.78 -32.03
C VAL A 290 0.41 16.41 -31.13
N ASP A 291 -0.69 15.98 -31.74
CA ASP A 291 -1.88 15.50 -31.00
C ASP A 291 -1.57 14.15 -30.34
N THR A 292 -1.79 14.08 -29.04
CA THR A 292 -1.55 12.88 -28.25
C THR A 292 -2.84 12.18 -27.78
N GLY A 293 -4.00 12.60 -28.34
CA GLY A 293 -5.31 12.13 -27.93
C GLY A 293 -5.84 12.80 -26.65
N ASP A 294 -7.10 12.50 -26.31
CA ASP A 294 -7.78 12.95 -25.09
C ASP A 294 -7.71 14.46 -24.81
N GLY A 295 -7.57 15.28 -25.84
CA GLY A 295 -7.47 16.73 -25.72
C GLY A 295 -6.10 17.23 -25.26
N TRP A 296 -5.05 16.41 -25.42
CA TRP A 296 -3.67 16.77 -25.12
C TRP A 296 -2.83 16.90 -26.39
N GLU A 297 -1.77 17.65 -26.31
CA GLU A 297 -0.74 17.79 -27.34
C GLU A 297 0.63 17.90 -26.70
N SER A 298 1.66 17.47 -27.42
CA SER A 298 3.04 17.48 -26.97
C SER A 298 3.97 18.09 -28.01
N MET A 299 5.10 18.58 -27.56
CA MET A 299 6.18 19.10 -28.42
C MET A 299 7.52 18.64 -27.88
N GLU A 300 8.36 18.16 -28.73
CA GLU A 300 9.74 17.80 -28.40
C GLU A 300 10.70 18.98 -28.48
N ALA A 301 11.69 18.98 -27.60
CA ALA A 301 12.79 19.91 -27.63
C ALA A 301 14.05 19.26 -27.01
N ILE A 302 15.19 19.90 -27.29
CA ILE A 302 16.44 19.58 -26.61
C ILE A 302 16.73 20.70 -25.61
N LEU A 303 17.12 20.34 -24.39
CA LEU A 303 17.37 21.26 -23.29
C LEU A 303 18.71 20.98 -22.64
N LYS A 304 19.47 22.05 -22.38
CA LYS A 304 20.63 22.04 -21.49
C LYS A 304 20.45 23.12 -20.44
N LEU A 305 20.23 22.73 -19.21
CA LEU A 305 20.18 23.69 -18.10
C LEU A 305 21.58 23.97 -17.55
N SER A 306 21.74 25.14 -16.92
CA SER A 306 22.96 25.45 -16.17
C SER A 306 23.15 24.37 -15.08
N GLY A 307 24.34 23.79 -15.04
CA GLY A 307 24.68 22.66 -14.16
C GLY A 307 24.41 21.26 -14.74
N TRP A 308 23.84 21.17 -15.94
CA TRP A 308 23.75 19.90 -16.66
C TRP A 308 25.04 19.65 -17.45
N THR A 309 25.54 18.43 -17.38
CA THR A 309 26.76 18.01 -18.10
C THR A 309 26.53 17.88 -19.59
N LYS A 310 25.32 17.53 -20.02
CA LYS A 310 24.95 17.33 -21.42
C LYS A 310 23.55 17.86 -21.74
N GLU A 311 23.23 17.96 -23.00
CA GLU A 311 21.87 18.14 -23.50
C GLU A 311 21.04 16.91 -23.29
N ARG A 312 19.73 17.09 -23.03
CA ARG A 312 18.76 16.01 -22.88
C ARG A 312 17.48 16.28 -23.63
N ARG A 313 16.85 15.22 -24.08
CA ARG A 313 15.54 15.23 -24.69
C ARG A 313 14.50 15.66 -23.65
N VAL A 314 13.65 16.60 -24.02
CA VAL A 314 12.52 17.03 -23.21
C VAL A 314 11.25 17.03 -24.05
N VAL A 315 10.13 16.70 -23.42
CA VAL A 315 8.81 16.73 -24.04
C VAL A 315 7.91 17.67 -23.25
N LEU A 316 7.43 18.71 -23.92
CA LEU A 316 6.44 19.60 -23.37
C LEU A 316 5.06 19.02 -23.60
N VAL A 317 4.22 19.03 -22.58
CA VAL A 317 2.86 18.49 -22.62
C VAL A 317 1.89 19.56 -22.17
N ARG A 318 0.84 19.81 -22.95
CA ARG A 318 -0.23 20.74 -22.60
C ARG A 318 -1.60 20.19 -22.97
N GLN A 319 -2.62 20.66 -22.27
CA GLN A 319 -4.00 20.41 -22.65
C GLN A 319 -4.39 21.33 -23.80
N LYS A 320 -5.07 20.81 -24.82
CA LYS A 320 -5.58 21.65 -25.93
C LYS A 320 -6.53 22.71 -25.38
N PRO A 321 -6.46 23.95 -25.91
CA PRO A 321 -7.41 24.97 -25.56
C PRO A 321 -8.82 24.55 -25.94
N SER A 322 -9.69 24.37 -24.95
CA SER A 322 -11.13 24.08 -25.24
C SER A 322 -11.83 25.31 -25.81
N ALA A 323 -12.88 25.12 -26.58
CA ALA A 323 -13.73 26.22 -27.10
C ALA A 323 -14.28 27.08 -25.94
N ARG A 324 -14.49 26.48 -24.77
CA ARG A 324 -14.97 27.16 -23.55
C ARG A 324 -13.89 28.02 -22.88
N SER A 325 -12.63 27.61 -22.90
CA SER A 325 -11.50 28.39 -22.39
C SER A 325 -11.15 29.58 -23.29
N ARG A 326 -11.52 29.54 -24.57
CA ARG A 326 -11.38 30.66 -25.52
C ARG A 326 -12.38 31.78 -25.24
N ALA A 327 -13.54 31.45 -24.68
CA ALA A 327 -14.62 32.42 -24.42
C ALA A 327 -14.50 33.13 -23.06
N SER A 328 -13.71 32.63 -22.12
CA SER A 328 -13.60 33.15 -20.75
C SER A 328 -12.34 34.01 -20.49
N SER A 329 -11.58 34.38 -21.52
CA SER A 329 -10.38 35.21 -21.38
C SER A 329 -10.76 36.70 -21.17
N ILE A 330 -10.94 37.08 -19.89
CA ILE A 330 -11.01 38.49 -19.47
C ILE A 330 -9.58 39.05 -19.41
N PRO A 331 -9.34 40.26 -19.90
CA PRO A 331 -8.01 40.83 -20.01
C PRO A 331 -7.53 41.46 -18.69
N ASN A 332 -6.89 40.67 -17.84
CA ASN A 332 -6.14 41.15 -16.69
C ASN A 332 -4.80 40.41 -16.60
N LEU A 333 -4.05 40.43 -17.67
CA LEU A 333 -2.76 39.74 -17.81
C LEU A 333 -1.61 40.69 -17.59
N LEU A 334 -0.71 40.34 -16.66
CA LEU A 334 0.55 41.08 -16.45
C LEU A 334 1.50 40.88 -17.65
N PRO A 335 2.39 41.82 -17.94
CA PRO A 335 3.34 41.69 -19.04
C PRO A 335 4.21 40.45 -18.86
N GLY A 336 4.07 39.47 -19.75
CA GLY A 336 4.85 38.25 -19.75
C GLY A 336 4.02 36.96 -19.78
N ASP A 337 2.70 37.06 -19.88
CA ASP A 337 1.82 35.89 -19.97
C ASP A 337 1.96 35.14 -21.31
N GLN A 338 1.64 33.85 -21.26
CA GLN A 338 1.83 32.95 -22.40
C GLN A 338 0.75 33.19 -23.46
N TRP A 339 1.14 33.39 -24.73
CA TRP A 339 0.25 33.59 -25.84
C TRP A 339 0.25 32.39 -26.79
N LEU A 340 -0.93 31.99 -27.24
CA LEU A 340 -1.07 31.07 -28.37
C LEU A 340 -0.70 31.78 -29.68
N PRO A 341 -0.28 31.05 -30.74
CA PRO A 341 -0.04 31.62 -32.07
C PRO A 341 -1.24 32.40 -32.63
N SER A 342 -2.45 32.12 -32.14
CA SER A 342 -3.70 32.84 -32.47
C SER A 342 -3.86 34.17 -31.73
N GLY A 343 -2.90 34.58 -30.87
CA GLY A 343 -3.00 35.81 -30.07
C GLY A 343 -3.85 35.69 -28.80
N ALA A 344 -4.42 34.54 -28.50
CA ALA A 344 -5.17 34.32 -27.27
C ALA A 344 -4.25 33.87 -26.11
N PRO A 345 -4.48 34.33 -24.86
CA PRO A 345 -3.72 33.85 -23.73
C PRO A 345 -4.02 32.39 -23.47
N TRP A 346 -2.97 31.59 -23.23
CA TRP A 346 -3.12 30.20 -22.81
C TRP A 346 -3.14 30.12 -21.27
N SER A 347 -4.22 29.59 -20.69
CA SER A 347 -4.45 29.56 -19.24
C SER A 347 -4.17 28.18 -18.61
N GLY A 348 -3.74 27.20 -19.39
CA GLY A 348 -3.48 25.85 -18.91
C GLY A 348 -2.07 25.64 -18.35
N GLU A 349 -1.89 24.58 -17.59
CA GLU A 349 -0.58 24.15 -17.07
C GLU A 349 0.22 23.44 -18.19
N ILE A 350 1.51 23.80 -18.35
CA ILE A 350 2.44 23.03 -19.18
C ILE A 350 3.33 22.20 -18.29
N THR A 351 3.37 20.91 -18.54
CA THR A 351 4.32 19.98 -17.94
C THR A 351 5.50 19.79 -18.88
N VAL A 352 6.72 19.89 -18.35
CA VAL A 352 7.94 19.58 -19.09
C VAL A 352 8.52 18.29 -18.51
N LEU A 353 8.64 17.28 -19.37
CA LEU A 353 9.22 15.99 -19.04
C LEU A 353 10.64 15.91 -19.59
N VAL A 354 11.58 15.35 -18.83
CA VAL A 354 12.94 15.03 -19.27
C VAL A 354 13.10 13.53 -19.33
N THR A 355 13.76 13.03 -20.36
CA THR A 355 13.88 11.58 -20.56
C THR A 355 15.20 11.19 -21.22
N SER A 356 15.61 9.93 -20.96
CA SER A 356 16.69 9.24 -21.69
C SER A 356 16.16 8.23 -22.72
N LEU A 357 14.84 8.17 -22.92
CA LEU A 357 14.23 7.33 -23.96
C LEU A 357 14.53 7.92 -25.35
N ASP A 358 14.84 7.04 -26.29
CA ASP A 358 15.06 7.44 -27.69
C ASP A 358 13.71 7.73 -28.36
N GLU A 359 13.66 8.73 -29.25
CA GLU A 359 12.46 9.10 -30.00
C GLU A 359 11.99 7.97 -30.92
N LYS A 360 12.92 7.17 -31.46
CA LYS A 360 12.57 6.04 -32.35
C LYS A 360 11.75 4.98 -31.66
N ASP A 361 12.07 4.69 -30.40
CA ASP A 361 11.40 3.66 -29.61
C ASP A 361 10.17 4.23 -28.87
N PHE A 362 10.26 5.49 -28.47
CA PHE A 362 9.24 6.22 -27.71
C PHE A 362 8.97 7.58 -28.35
N PRO A 363 8.07 7.63 -29.36
CA PRO A 363 7.73 8.88 -30.03
C PRO A 363 7.06 9.89 -29.07
N THR A 364 7.13 11.15 -29.44
CA THR A 364 6.66 12.27 -28.62
C THR A 364 5.19 12.13 -28.20
N GLU A 365 4.36 11.50 -29.02
CA GLU A 365 2.94 11.26 -28.79
C GLU A 365 2.67 10.28 -27.64
N ALA A 366 3.56 9.34 -27.42
CA ALA A 366 3.41 8.31 -26.36
C ALA A 366 3.77 8.86 -24.98
N MET A 367 4.62 9.87 -24.89
CA MET A 367 5.21 10.36 -23.64
C MET A 367 4.18 10.88 -22.62
N PRO A 368 3.14 11.64 -23.00
CA PRO A 368 2.15 12.13 -22.07
C PRO A 368 1.36 11.01 -21.39
N ARG A 369 0.97 9.99 -22.15
CA ARG A 369 0.27 8.82 -21.60
C ARG A 369 1.17 8.06 -20.65
N LEU A 370 2.40 7.75 -21.09
CA LEU A 370 3.39 7.03 -20.28
C LEU A 370 3.67 7.74 -18.94
N TYR A 371 3.68 9.08 -18.91
CA TYR A 371 3.85 9.82 -17.66
C TYR A 371 2.57 9.89 -16.82
N ARG A 372 1.39 10.09 -17.43
CA ARG A 372 0.12 10.23 -16.70
C ARG A 372 -0.28 8.98 -15.93
N GLU A 373 0.06 7.80 -16.42
CA GLU A 373 -0.15 6.53 -15.71
C GLU A 373 0.54 6.49 -14.34
N ARG A 374 1.51 7.38 -14.08
CA ARG A 374 2.11 7.58 -12.76
C ARG A 374 1.12 8.12 -11.71
N ALA A 375 -0.02 8.68 -12.11
CA ALA A 375 -1.05 9.15 -11.16
C ALA A 375 -1.53 8.04 -10.22
N ASP A 376 -1.40 6.77 -10.60
CA ASP A 376 -1.67 5.63 -9.74
C ASP A 376 -0.84 5.59 -8.44
N MET A 377 0.33 6.24 -8.41
CA MET A 377 1.12 6.38 -7.18
C MET A 377 0.40 7.17 -6.07
N GLU A 378 -0.37 8.18 -6.43
CA GLU A 378 -1.17 8.95 -5.46
C GLU A 378 -2.23 8.06 -4.82
N ASN A 379 -2.88 7.21 -5.62
CA ASN A 379 -3.86 6.22 -5.16
C ASN A 379 -3.19 5.16 -4.26
N ASN A 380 -1.99 4.69 -4.61
CA ASN A 380 -1.23 3.75 -3.77
C ASN A 380 -0.91 4.34 -2.39
N TYR A 381 -0.55 5.63 -2.34
CA TYR A 381 -0.28 6.30 -1.06
C TYR A 381 -1.54 6.50 -0.23
N ASP A 382 -2.66 6.84 -0.87
CA ASP A 382 -3.94 6.96 -0.17
C ASP A 382 -4.35 5.63 0.44
N GLU A 383 -4.27 4.55 -0.33
CA GLU A 383 -4.58 3.20 0.12
C GLU A 383 -3.65 2.77 1.28
N LEU A 384 -2.33 2.88 1.11
CA LEU A 384 -1.36 2.47 2.14
C LEU A 384 -1.49 3.27 3.44
N LYS A 385 -1.76 4.58 3.37
CA LYS A 385 -1.92 5.43 4.56
C LYS A 385 -3.23 5.22 5.27
N ASN A 386 -4.34 5.12 4.52
CA ASN A 386 -5.68 5.18 5.06
C ASN A 386 -6.29 3.81 5.28
N GLN A 387 -5.83 2.78 4.55
CA GLN A 387 -6.40 1.43 4.59
C GLN A 387 -5.44 0.38 5.17
N TRP A 388 -4.11 0.59 5.08
CA TRP A 388 -3.11 -0.39 5.50
C TRP A 388 -2.27 0.02 6.72
N GLY A 389 -2.32 1.27 7.14
CA GLY A 389 -1.72 1.73 8.37
C GLY A 389 -0.38 2.47 8.24
N TRP A 390 0.10 2.85 7.04
CA TRP A 390 1.28 3.73 6.91
C TRP A 390 1.07 5.08 7.61
N GLY A 391 -0.17 5.56 7.70
CA GLY A 391 -0.52 6.75 8.47
C GLY A 391 -0.33 6.60 9.99
N GLY A 392 -0.14 5.37 10.47
CA GLY A 392 -0.07 5.01 11.88
C GLY A 392 1.15 4.18 12.27
N PHE A 393 0.98 3.27 13.26
CA PHE A 393 2.02 2.40 13.81
C PHE A 393 3.33 3.14 14.17
N THR A 394 3.19 4.28 14.84
CA THR A 394 4.30 5.16 15.20
C THR A 394 4.83 4.83 16.59
N THR A 395 6.15 4.75 16.72
CA THR A 395 6.88 4.54 17.98
C THR A 395 7.78 5.74 18.30
N ARG A 396 8.44 5.73 19.46
CA ARG A 396 9.40 6.77 19.83
C ARG A 396 10.64 6.77 18.95
N LYS A 397 11.19 5.58 18.68
CA LYS A 397 12.36 5.39 17.80
C LYS A 397 11.90 5.31 16.33
N MET A 398 12.74 5.76 15.42
CA MET A 398 12.41 5.78 13.98
C MET A 398 12.54 4.39 13.33
N GLU A 399 13.53 3.61 13.72
CA GLU A 399 13.77 2.29 13.12
C GLU A 399 12.60 1.30 13.29
N PRO A 400 11.92 1.17 14.46
CA PRO A 400 10.69 0.40 14.53
C PRO A 400 9.57 0.92 13.60
N CYS A 401 9.56 2.22 13.28
CA CYS A 401 8.61 2.76 12.29
C CYS A 401 9.00 2.35 10.87
N GLN A 402 10.30 2.24 10.57
CA GLN A 402 10.84 1.70 9.32
C GLN A 402 10.40 0.24 9.15
N LEU A 403 10.66 -0.62 10.14
CA LEU A 403 10.29 -2.04 10.09
C LEU A 403 8.77 -2.23 9.95
N ALA A 404 7.98 -1.43 10.67
CA ALA A 404 6.52 -1.46 10.53
C ALA A 404 6.07 -1.05 9.12
N ALA A 405 6.68 -0.02 8.52
CA ALA A 405 6.34 0.42 7.17
C ALA A 405 6.65 -0.65 6.11
N MET A 406 7.78 -1.34 6.23
CA MET A 406 8.17 -2.43 5.34
C MET A 406 7.24 -3.65 5.51
N PHE A 407 6.92 -4.02 6.75
CA PHE A 407 6.01 -5.14 7.00
C PHE A 407 4.59 -4.84 6.50
N ILE A 408 4.10 -3.61 6.65
CA ILE A 408 2.82 -3.18 6.06
C ILE A 408 2.86 -3.31 4.53
N ALA A 409 3.95 -2.89 3.88
CA ALA A 409 4.12 -3.01 2.44
C ALA A 409 4.13 -4.48 1.99
N LEU A 410 4.75 -5.38 2.77
CA LEU A 410 4.77 -6.82 2.52
C LEU A 410 3.35 -7.42 2.61
N VAL A 411 2.60 -7.08 3.65
CA VAL A 411 1.20 -7.53 3.82
C VAL A 411 0.30 -7.00 2.70
N TYR A 412 0.49 -5.74 2.31
CA TYR A 412 -0.18 -5.13 1.16
C TYR A 412 0.10 -5.89 -0.14
N ASN A 413 1.37 -6.23 -0.41
CA ASN A 413 1.75 -7.00 -1.58
C ASN A 413 1.10 -8.39 -1.59
N TRP A 414 1.19 -9.13 -0.50
CA TRP A 414 0.59 -10.47 -0.40
C TRP A 414 -0.93 -10.43 -0.59
N TRP A 415 -1.60 -9.44 0.00
CA TRP A 415 -3.04 -9.26 -0.19
C TRP A 415 -3.38 -8.90 -1.63
N GLY A 416 -2.66 -7.96 -2.24
CA GLY A 416 -2.86 -7.57 -3.62
C GLY A 416 -2.66 -8.73 -4.60
N LEU A 417 -1.68 -9.60 -4.37
CA LEU A 417 -1.44 -10.81 -5.15
C LEU A 417 -2.57 -11.85 -4.94
N TYR A 418 -3.04 -12.03 -3.71
CA TYR A 418 -4.17 -12.91 -3.43
C TYR A 418 -5.46 -12.44 -4.12
N VAL A 419 -5.74 -11.14 -4.09
CA VAL A 419 -6.94 -10.57 -4.74
C VAL A 419 -6.95 -10.85 -6.25
N ARG A 420 -5.78 -10.92 -6.89
CA ARG A 420 -5.66 -11.24 -8.32
C ARG A 420 -6.11 -12.66 -8.69
N PHE A 421 -6.20 -13.59 -7.76
CA PHE A 421 -6.86 -14.88 -8.00
C PHE A 421 -8.34 -14.73 -8.34
N TYR A 422 -8.97 -13.66 -7.80
CA TYR A 422 -10.37 -13.33 -8.05
C TYR A 422 -10.52 -12.36 -9.24
N ASP A 423 -9.67 -11.31 -9.30
CA ASP A 423 -9.71 -10.29 -10.36
C ASP A 423 -8.28 -10.03 -10.88
N PRO A 424 -7.82 -10.82 -11.86
CA PRO A 424 -6.45 -10.70 -12.36
C PRO A 424 -6.19 -9.40 -13.15
N GLU A 425 -7.24 -8.83 -13.76
CA GLU A 425 -7.09 -7.70 -14.67
C GLU A 425 -7.02 -6.34 -13.96
N HIS A 426 -7.57 -6.24 -12.72
CA HIS A 426 -7.72 -4.95 -12.06
C HIS A 426 -7.12 -4.96 -10.65
N HIS A 427 -6.40 -3.90 -10.32
CA HIS A 427 -6.11 -3.62 -8.92
C HIS A 427 -7.40 -3.18 -8.20
N ARG A 428 -7.70 -3.83 -7.07
CA ARG A 428 -8.81 -3.43 -6.19
C ARG A 428 -8.30 -3.12 -4.80
N GLU A 429 -8.65 -1.93 -4.32
CA GLU A 429 -8.25 -1.46 -3.00
C GLU A 429 -8.84 -2.29 -1.86
N ALA A 430 -8.17 -2.25 -0.70
CA ALA A 430 -8.58 -3.00 0.49
C ALA A 430 -9.98 -2.63 0.98
N VAL A 431 -10.41 -1.38 0.85
CA VAL A 431 -11.77 -0.95 1.22
C VAL A 431 -12.84 -1.72 0.46
N THR A 432 -12.58 -2.11 -0.79
CA THR A 432 -13.48 -2.91 -1.61
C THR A 432 -13.31 -4.40 -1.39
N THR A 433 -12.05 -4.86 -1.22
CA THR A 433 -11.76 -6.30 -1.20
C THR A 433 -11.93 -6.94 0.15
N ARG A 434 -11.75 -6.23 1.26
CA ARG A 434 -11.95 -6.78 2.60
C ARG A 434 -13.38 -7.25 2.85
N PRO A 435 -14.43 -6.46 2.57
CA PRO A 435 -15.80 -6.95 2.70
C PRO A 435 -16.11 -8.19 1.85
N TYR A 436 -15.36 -8.37 0.77
CA TYR A 436 -15.58 -9.44 -0.20
C TYR A 436 -14.78 -10.71 0.07
N LEU A 437 -13.47 -10.56 0.38
CA LEU A 437 -12.53 -11.68 0.47
C LEU A 437 -11.99 -11.94 1.88
N MET A 438 -12.33 -11.09 2.85
CA MET A 438 -11.87 -11.24 4.23
C MET A 438 -13.05 -11.45 5.20
N GLU A 439 -14.12 -10.65 5.06
CA GLU A 439 -15.23 -10.68 6.02
C GLU A 439 -16.11 -11.91 5.84
N GLY A 440 -16.67 -12.35 6.97
CA GLY A 440 -17.58 -13.48 7.07
C GLY A 440 -17.54 -14.04 8.50
N VAL A 441 -18.69 -14.38 9.04
CA VAL A 441 -18.76 -14.98 10.38
C VAL A 441 -18.28 -16.42 10.27
N GLY A 442 -17.11 -16.69 10.82
CA GLY A 442 -16.54 -18.04 10.94
C GLY A 442 -16.74 -18.59 12.35
N ARG A 443 -17.33 -19.77 12.46
CA ARG A 443 -17.49 -20.52 13.72
C ARG A 443 -16.75 -21.84 13.62
N GLN A 444 -15.78 -22.06 14.51
CA GLN A 444 -15.06 -23.33 14.56
C GLN A 444 -15.87 -24.36 15.35
N VAL A 445 -16.09 -25.52 14.75
CA VAL A 445 -16.67 -26.68 15.38
C VAL A 445 -15.70 -27.85 15.27
N GLN A 446 -15.75 -28.79 16.23
CA GLN A 446 -14.92 -29.98 16.22
C GLN A 446 -15.81 -31.23 16.35
N SER A 447 -15.61 -32.20 15.48
CA SER A 447 -16.30 -33.49 15.51
C SER A 447 -15.34 -34.57 15.03
N GLY A 448 -15.26 -35.70 15.75
CA GLY A 448 -14.38 -36.83 15.38
C GLY A 448 -12.89 -36.44 15.20
N GLY A 449 -12.40 -35.47 15.98
CA GLY A 449 -11.02 -34.98 15.87
C GLY A 449 -10.78 -33.95 14.73
N GLN A 450 -11.73 -33.78 13.83
CA GLN A 450 -11.65 -32.84 12.72
C GLN A 450 -12.19 -31.48 13.13
N LYS A 451 -11.37 -30.42 12.88
CA LYS A 451 -11.79 -29.02 13.03
C LYS A 451 -12.41 -28.52 11.73
N THR A 452 -13.61 -27.95 11.83
CA THR A 452 -14.33 -27.36 10.68
C THR A 452 -14.71 -25.92 11.00
N ILE A 453 -14.49 -25.00 10.07
CA ILE A 453 -14.95 -23.63 10.18
C ILE A 453 -16.23 -23.49 9.36
N LYS A 454 -17.37 -23.32 10.04
CA LYS A 454 -18.64 -22.97 9.39
C LYS A 454 -18.64 -21.48 9.07
N LEU A 455 -18.78 -21.15 7.80
CA LEU A 455 -18.69 -19.79 7.28
C LEU A 455 -20.07 -19.29 6.87
N SER A 456 -20.39 -18.05 7.26
CA SER A 456 -21.62 -17.35 6.89
C SER A 456 -21.29 -15.94 6.43
N PHE A 457 -21.87 -15.52 5.29
CA PHE A 457 -21.69 -14.19 4.75
C PHE A 457 -22.89 -13.30 5.06
N THR A 458 -22.62 -12.09 5.54
CA THR A 458 -23.64 -11.07 5.82
C THR A 458 -23.76 -10.02 4.71
N HIS A 459 -22.87 -10.07 3.72
CA HIS A 459 -22.85 -9.17 2.57
C HIS A 459 -24.00 -9.49 1.60
N GLU A 460 -24.60 -8.50 0.95
CA GLU A 460 -25.66 -8.70 -0.05
C GLU A 460 -25.28 -9.66 -1.19
N LYS A 461 -23.98 -9.66 -1.56
CA LYS A 461 -23.39 -10.56 -2.58
C LYS A 461 -22.87 -11.88 -2.00
N GLY A 462 -23.41 -12.34 -0.86
CA GLY A 462 -22.90 -13.53 -0.17
C GLY A 462 -22.78 -14.80 -1.03
N LYS A 463 -23.67 -15.00 -2.00
CA LYS A 463 -23.56 -16.12 -2.96
C LYS A 463 -22.34 -15.98 -3.88
N GLN A 464 -22.12 -14.78 -4.44
CA GLN A 464 -20.98 -14.52 -5.31
C GLN A 464 -19.66 -14.63 -4.55
N ILE A 465 -19.64 -14.21 -3.28
CA ILE A 465 -18.48 -14.40 -2.39
C ILE A 465 -18.21 -15.88 -2.17
N ALA A 466 -19.24 -16.68 -1.87
CA ALA A 466 -19.11 -18.13 -1.69
C ALA A 466 -18.54 -18.81 -2.96
N GLU A 467 -19.00 -18.41 -4.13
CA GLU A 467 -18.49 -18.88 -5.42
C GLU A 467 -17.01 -18.48 -5.62
N ALA A 468 -16.67 -17.20 -5.35
CA ALA A 468 -15.31 -16.70 -5.47
C ALA A 468 -14.31 -17.43 -4.56
N VAL A 469 -14.64 -17.58 -3.27
CA VAL A 469 -13.75 -18.27 -2.33
C VAL A 469 -13.67 -19.77 -2.62
N SER A 470 -14.74 -20.38 -3.13
CA SER A 470 -14.72 -21.78 -3.56
C SER A 470 -13.80 -21.97 -4.78
N LEU A 471 -13.87 -21.07 -5.75
CA LEU A 471 -12.98 -21.08 -6.92
C LEU A 471 -11.51 -20.94 -6.50
N ILE A 472 -11.21 -19.98 -5.62
CA ILE A 472 -9.85 -19.77 -5.08
C ILE A 472 -9.37 -21.03 -4.36
N SER A 473 -10.19 -21.59 -3.46
CA SER A 473 -9.82 -22.78 -2.69
C SER A 473 -9.56 -24.00 -3.57
N ASN A 474 -10.38 -24.22 -4.59
CA ASN A 474 -10.18 -25.31 -5.54
C ASN A 474 -8.87 -25.16 -6.33
N LYS A 475 -8.61 -23.96 -6.87
CA LYS A 475 -7.33 -23.66 -7.56
C LYS A 475 -6.12 -23.90 -6.65
N LEU A 476 -6.18 -23.43 -5.40
CA LEU A 476 -5.10 -23.63 -4.43
C LEU A 476 -4.93 -25.12 -4.03
N HIS A 477 -6.01 -25.86 -3.93
CA HIS A 477 -5.95 -27.30 -3.64
C HIS A 477 -5.30 -28.06 -4.80
N GLU A 478 -5.74 -27.83 -6.03
CA GLU A 478 -5.14 -28.40 -7.25
C GLU A 478 -3.65 -28.06 -7.35
N PHE A 479 -3.31 -26.79 -7.10
CA PHE A 479 -1.92 -26.34 -7.04
C PHE A 479 -1.11 -27.11 -6.00
N GLY A 480 -1.60 -27.27 -4.77
CA GLY A 480 -0.91 -27.99 -3.70
C GLY A 480 -0.59 -29.44 -4.08
N LEU A 481 -1.49 -30.09 -4.83
CA LEU A 481 -1.25 -31.45 -5.35
C LEU A 481 -0.12 -31.48 -6.41
N ILE A 482 -0.13 -30.54 -7.33
CA ILE A 482 0.88 -30.45 -8.42
C ILE A 482 2.26 -30.05 -7.84
N ALA A 483 2.28 -29.10 -6.94
CA ALA A 483 3.48 -28.48 -6.42
C ALA A 483 4.10 -29.21 -5.20
N ALA A 484 3.61 -30.37 -4.82
CA ALA A 484 4.04 -31.08 -3.61
C ALA A 484 5.57 -31.30 -3.52
N GLN A 485 6.23 -31.52 -4.65
CA GLN A 485 7.70 -31.74 -4.75
C GLN A 485 8.50 -30.46 -5.06
N TRP A 486 7.85 -29.33 -5.23
CA TRP A 486 8.52 -28.09 -5.65
C TRP A 486 9.12 -27.33 -4.47
N THR A 487 10.21 -26.64 -4.74
CA THR A 487 10.79 -25.68 -3.78
C THR A 487 9.87 -24.47 -3.58
N ILE A 488 10.04 -23.75 -2.47
CA ILE A 488 9.24 -22.54 -2.19
C ILE A 488 9.34 -21.51 -3.33
N PRO A 489 10.53 -21.17 -3.87
CA PRO A 489 10.61 -20.25 -5.00
C PRO A 489 9.86 -20.74 -6.25
N GLN A 490 9.88 -22.03 -6.56
CA GLN A 490 9.15 -22.62 -7.69
C GLN A 490 7.64 -22.53 -7.48
N ARG A 491 7.16 -22.87 -6.28
CA ARG A 491 5.75 -22.75 -5.90
C ARG A 491 5.27 -21.32 -6.06
N TRP A 492 6.03 -20.38 -5.51
CA TRP A 492 5.64 -18.98 -5.54
C TRP A 492 5.64 -18.42 -6.97
N ALA A 493 6.68 -18.69 -7.76
CA ALA A 493 6.74 -18.25 -9.15
C ALA A 493 5.55 -18.78 -9.98
N TYR A 494 5.18 -20.04 -9.78
CA TYR A 494 4.01 -20.60 -10.47
C TYR A 494 2.70 -19.96 -10.01
N LEU A 495 2.50 -19.76 -8.70
CA LEU A 495 1.31 -19.06 -8.19
C LEU A 495 1.19 -17.67 -8.80
N LEU A 496 2.29 -16.93 -8.91
CA LEU A 496 2.30 -15.62 -9.54
C LEU A 496 1.97 -15.68 -11.04
N SER A 497 2.44 -16.70 -11.75
CA SER A 497 2.09 -16.88 -13.17
C SER A 497 0.61 -17.20 -13.41
N CYS A 498 -0.11 -17.63 -12.38
CA CYS A 498 -1.55 -17.87 -12.45
C CYS A 498 -2.40 -16.61 -12.21
N VAL A 499 -1.80 -15.52 -11.73
CA VAL A 499 -2.51 -14.31 -11.29
C VAL A 499 -2.01 -13.02 -11.95
N LEU A 500 -0.97 -13.12 -12.74
CA LEU A 500 -0.33 -12.04 -13.48
C LEU A 500 -0.24 -12.37 -14.97
#